data_89adbdbc7f33797f3058c2e3b8902ea0
#
_entry.id   89adbdbc7f33797f3058c2e3b8902ea0
#
_cell.length_a   1.000
_cell.length_b   1.000
_cell.length_c   1.000
_cell.angle_alpha   90.00
_cell.angle_beta   90.00
_cell.angle_gamma   90.00
#
_symmetry.space_group_name_H-M   'P 1'
#
loop_
_entity.id
_entity.type
_entity.pdbx_description
1 polymer ?
#
loop_
_entity_poly.entity_id
_entity_poly.type
_entity_poly.pdbx_seq_one_letter_code
_entity_poly.pdbx_strand_id
1 'polypeptide(L)'
;MSQENVEVLRAFFAAWNAGDMDAIRELLHPSVIMHAPSGWPEPGPEVGRDAVMRQFQRLRDAWDADSTEPIGDFVDAGDRALVRFIWHTAGQVPGTDMEFTQVATVRDGRIVLNEFFWDHGQALKAVGLSE
;
A
#
# COMPACT_ATOMS: atom_id res chain seq x y z
N MET A 1 -13.03 4.74 -14.49
CA MET A 1 -12.39 3.77 -15.35
C MET A 1 -11.30 3.06 -14.60
N SER A 2 -11.16 1.80 -14.88
CA SER A 2 -10.24 0.93 -14.16
C SER A 2 -8.78 1.35 -14.29
N GLN A 3 -8.39 1.89 -15.43
CA GLN A 3 -7.02 2.35 -15.63
C GLN A 3 -6.63 3.44 -14.64
N GLU A 4 -7.58 4.26 -14.23
CA GLU A 4 -7.31 5.32 -13.26
C GLU A 4 -6.90 4.76 -11.90
N ASN A 5 -7.49 3.63 -11.50
CA ASN A 5 -7.17 3.01 -10.21
C ASN A 5 -5.73 2.54 -10.18
N VAL A 6 -5.29 1.92 -11.27
CA VAL A 6 -3.90 1.50 -11.41
C VAL A 6 -2.97 2.71 -11.36
N GLU A 7 -3.34 3.81 -12.02
CA GLU A 7 -2.51 5.00 -12.02
C GLU A 7 -2.38 5.63 -10.64
N VAL A 8 -3.46 5.60 -9.85
CA VAL A 8 -3.40 6.09 -8.47
C VAL A 8 -2.40 5.26 -7.66
N LEU A 9 -2.44 3.94 -7.82
CA LEU A 9 -1.53 3.07 -7.09
C LEU A 9 -0.08 3.26 -7.55
N ARG A 10 0.15 3.45 -8.85
CA ARG A 10 1.49 3.76 -9.37
C ARG A 10 2.02 5.06 -8.77
N ALA A 11 1.16 6.09 -8.71
CA ALA A 11 1.54 7.37 -8.13
C ALA A 11 1.89 7.24 -6.66
N PHE A 12 1.17 6.38 -5.94
CA PHE A 12 1.47 6.10 -4.54
C PHE A 12 2.89 5.56 -4.36
N PHE A 13 3.26 4.57 -5.18
CA PHE A 13 4.60 3.99 -5.10
C PHE A 13 5.68 5.00 -5.47
N ALA A 14 5.43 5.80 -6.51
CA ALA A 14 6.38 6.82 -6.91
C ALA A 14 6.60 7.86 -5.81
N ALA A 15 5.51 8.28 -5.17
CA ALA A 15 5.60 9.26 -4.08
C ALA A 15 6.32 8.69 -2.87
N TRP A 16 6.04 7.44 -2.52
CA TRP A 16 6.73 6.78 -1.41
C TRP A 16 8.23 6.72 -1.66
N ASN A 17 8.62 6.28 -2.86
CA ASN A 17 10.03 6.12 -3.20
C ASN A 17 10.75 7.47 -3.30
N ALA A 18 10.02 8.53 -3.62
CA ALA A 18 10.58 9.88 -3.65
C ALA A 18 10.62 10.53 -2.27
N GLY A 19 10.03 9.90 -1.26
CA GLY A 19 9.92 10.50 0.06
C GLY A 19 8.95 11.66 0.12
N ASP A 20 8.04 11.75 -0.84
CA ASP A 20 7.10 12.86 -0.96
C ASP A 20 5.82 12.53 -0.18
N MET A 21 5.86 12.77 1.13
CA MET A 21 4.74 12.45 2.00
C MET A 21 3.52 13.33 1.72
N ASP A 22 3.73 14.55 1.24
CA ASP A 22 2.60 15.40 0.87
C ASP A 22 1.85 14.83 -0.33
N ALA A 23 2.57 14.29 -1.31
CA ALA A 23 1.92 13.66 -2.45
C ALA A 23 1.13 12.42 -2.03
N ILE A 24 1.67 11.62 -1.08
CA ILE A 24 0.94 10.49 -0.55
C ILE A 24 -0.36 10.95 0.10
N ARG A 25 -0.28 11.99 0.92
CA ARG A 25 -1.46 12.54 1.59
C ARG A 25 -2.55 12.93 0.59
N GLU A 26 -2.15 13.52 -0.53
CA GLU A 26 -3.11 13.92 -1.55
C GLU A 26 -3.80 12.74 -2.23
N LEU A 27 -3.14 11.59 -2.26
CA LEU A 27 -3.70 10.38 -2.86
C LEU A 27 -4.66 9.65 -1.92
N LEU A 28 -4.70 10.03 -0.64
CA LEU A 28 -5.56 9.39 0.34
C LEU A 28 -6.83 10.21 0.56
N HIS A 29 -7.97 9.52 0.56
CA HIS A 29 -9.24 10.14 0.89
C HIS A 29 -9.23 10.49 2.38
N PRO A 30 -9.89 11.61 2.80
CA PRO A 30 -9.94 11.93 4.24
C PRO A 30 -10.49 10.82 5.13
N SER A 31 -11.34 9.95 4.58
CA SER A 31 -11.94 8.84 5.31
C SER A 31 -11.24 7.52 5.10
N VAL A 32 -10.03 7.52 4.57
CA VAL A 32 -9.30 6.29 4.25
C VAL A 32 -9.14 5.40 5.48
N ILE A 33 -9.22 4.09 5.24
CA ILE A 33 -8.95 3.08 6.26
C ILE A 33 -7.82 2.21 5.75
N MET A 34 -6.88 1.87 6.63
CA MET A 34 -5.75 1.02 6.27
C MET A 34 -5.71 -0.19 7.20
N HIS A 35 -5.56 -1.35 6.59
CA HIS A 35 -5.40 -2.61 7.30
C HIS A 35 -3.99 -3.16 7.07
N ALA A 36 -3.28 -3.39 8.16
CA ALA A 36 -1.98 -4.06 8.11
C ALA A 36 -2.18 -5.55 7.86
N PRO A 37 -1.14 -6.25 7.39
CA PRO A 37 -1.27 -7.70 7.21
C PRO A 37 -1.41 -8.40 8.55
N SER A 38 -1.98 -9.59 8.50
CA SER A 38 -2.20 -10.41 9.68
C SER A 38 -0.92 -10.58 10.49
N GLY A 39 -1.00 -10.39 11.79
CA GLY A 39 0.15 -10.57 12.67
C GLY A 39 1.11 -9.39 12.74
N TRP A 40 0.77 -8.28 12.10
CA TRP A 40 1.60 -7.07 12.17
C TRP A 40 1.61 -6.54 13.60
N PRO A 41 2.78 -6.05 14.11
CA PRO A 41 2.88 -5.59 15.49
C PRO A 41 1.90 -4.49 15.89
N GLU A 42 1.52 -3.66 14.94
CA GLU A 42 0.53 -2.59 15.16
C GLU A 42 -0.70 -2.92 14.33
N PRO A 43 -1.62 -3.73 14.87
CA PRO A 43 -2.66 -4.35 14.04
C PRO A 43 -3.67 -3.37 13.44
N GLY A 44 -3.89 -2.24 14.03
CA GLY A 44 -4.86 -1.31 13.50
C GLY A 44 -6.28 -1.82 13.61
N PRO A 45 -7.19 -1.47 12.72
CA PRO A 45 -6.95 -0.64 11.54
C PRO A 45 -6.67 0.82 11.87
N GLU A 46 -6.01 1.51 10.94
CA GLU A 46 -5.85 2.95 11.05
C GLU A 46 -7.02 3.59 10.32
N VAL A 47 -7.73 4.45 11.01
CA VAL A 47 -8.96 5.05 10.48
C VAL A 47 -8.75 6.55 10.32
N GLY A 48 -8.96 7.04 9.09
CA GLY A 48 -8.79 8.44 8.76
C GLY A 48 -7.40 8.75 8.23
N ARG A 49 -7.33 9.77 7.39
CA ARG A 49 -6.10 10.12 6.67
C ARG A 49 -4.96 10.47 7.63
N ASP A 50 -5.25 11.23 8.69
CA ASP A 50 -4.20 11.64 9.61
C ASP A 50 -3.61 10.44 10.34
N ALA A 51 -4.43 9.47 10.74
CA ALA A 51 -3.95 8.26 11.40
C ALA A 51 -3.09 7.42 10.44
N VAL A 52 -3.53 7.29 9.20
CA VAL A 52 -2.77 6.55 8.19
C VAL A 52 -1.42 7.22 7.94
N MET A 53 -1.40 8.54 7.83
CA MET A 53 -0.15 9.27 7.60
C MET A 53 0.80 9.13 8.78
N ARG A 54 0.29 9.14 10.02
CA ARG A 54 1.13 8.92 11.20
C ARG A 54 1.76 7.53 11.17
N GLN A 55 0.99 6.52 10.74
CA GLN A 55 1.52 5.16 10.63
C GLN A 55 2.62 5.08 9.57
N PHE A 56 2.41 5.69 8.42
CA PHE A 56 3.43 5.71 7.37
C PHE A 56 4.72 6.37 7.88
N GLN A 57 4.59 7.48 8.61
CA GLN A 57 5.77 8.17 9.14
C GLN A 57 6.51 7.29 10.15
N ARG A 58 5.76 6.59 11.01
CA ARG A 58 6.38 5.66 11.97
C ARG A 58 7.14 4.55 11.26
N LEU A 59 6.57 4.03 10.16
CA LEU A 59 7.22 2.97 9.40
C LEU A 59 8.52 3.48 8.77
N ARG A 60 8.51 4.67 8.21
CA ARG A 60 9.72 5.24 7.63
C ARG A 60 10.78 5.49 8.69
N ASP A 61 10.39 6.02 9.84
CA ASP A 61 11.32 6.34 10.91
C ASP A 61 11.91 5.08 11.57
N ALA A 62 11.06 4.10 11.83
CA ALA A 62 11.45 2.90 12.56
C ALA A 62 12.28 1.94 11.72
N TRP A 63 11.99 1.84 10.43
CA TRP A 63 12.60 0.83 9.57
C TRP A 63 13.57 1.43 8.55
N ASP A 64 13.71 2.75 8.56
CA ASP A 64 14.50 3.45 7.54
C ASP A 64 14.06 2.97 6.16
N ALA A 65 12.75 2.77 6.01
CA ALA A 65 12.16 2.09 4.87
C ALA A 65 11.81 3.12 3.81
N ASP A 66 12.73 3.35 2.92
CA ASP A 66 12.60 4.43 1.97
C ASP A 66 12.33 3.97 0.54
N SER A 67 12.22 2.65 0.32
CA SER A 67 11.93 2.20 -1.05
C SER A 67 11.06 0.97 -1.08
N THR A 68 10.22 0.93 -2.10
CA THR A 68 9.37 -0.22 -2.43
C THR A 68 9.57 -0.53 -3.90
N GLU A 69 9.57 -1.80 -4.22
CA GLU A 69 9.79 -2.26 -5.59
C GLU A 69 8.61 -3.12 -6.03
N PRO A 70 7.74 -2.61 -6.93
CA PRO A 70 6.68 -3.45 -7.48
C PRO A 70 7.28 -4.62 -8.25
N ILE A 71 6.71 -5.81 -8.05
CA ILE A 71 7.11 -7.01 -8.78
C ILE A 71 5.88 -7.56 -9.50
N GLY A 72 6.02 -7.78 -10.80
CA GLY A 72 4.90 -8.19 -11.63
C GLY A 72 4.03 -7.00 -12.02
N ASP A 73 2.86 -7.31 -12.51
CA ASP A 73 1.96 -6.31 -13.06
C ASP A 73 1.05 -5.71 -12.01
N PHE A 74 0.67 -4.45 -12.21
CA PHE A 74 -0.44 -3.87 -11.49
C PHE A 74 -1.73 -4.46 -12.05
N VAL A 75 -2.61 -4.93 -11.19
CA VAL A 75 -3.82 -5.61 -11.59
C VAL A 75 -5.03 -4.73 -11.35
N ASP A 76 -5.87 -4.62 -12.36
CA ASP A 76 -7.11 -3.86 -12.31
C ASP A 76 -8.24 -4.81 -11.89
N ALA A 77 -8.94 -4.47 -10.83
CA ALA A 77 -10.05 -5.28 -10.30
C ALA A 77 -11.27 -4.40 -10.05
N GLY A 78 -11.66 -3.61 -11.05
CA GLY A 78 -12.83 -2.75 -10.96
C GLY A 78 -12.53 -1.46 -10.23
N ASP A 79 -13.13 -1.27 -9.05
CA ASP A 79 -12.84 -0.10 -8.22
C ASP A 79 -11.59 -0.29 -7.37
N ARG A 80 -10.89 -1.41 -7.54
CA ARG A 80 -9.68 -1.75 -6.79
C ARG A 80 -8.54 -2.02 -7.75
N ALA A 81 -7.33 -1.77 -7.26
CA ALA A 81 -6.11 -2.13 -7.96
C ALA A 81 -5.20 -2.85 -6.96
N LEU A 82 -4.44 -3.81 -7.44
CA LEU A 82 -3.51 -4.50 -6.56
C LEU A 82 -2.16 -4.68 -7.23
N VAL A 83 -1.12 -4.81 -6.41
CA VAL A 83 0.23 -5.04 -6.88
C VAL A 83 1.03 -5.75 -5.79
N ARG A 84 1.85 -6.68 -6.21
CA ARG A 84 2.84 -7.32 -5.35
C ARG A 84 4.09 -6.47 -5.32
N PHE A 85 4.71 -6.31 -4.16
CA PHE A 85 5.90 -5.47 -4.07
C PHE A 85 6.82 -5.96 -2.95
N ILE A 86 8.08 -5.57 -3.04
CA ILE A 86 9.07 -5.80 -2.00
C ILE A 86 9.34 -4.47 -1.30
N TRP A 87 9.29 -4.48 0.03
CA TRP A 87 9.64 -3.34 0.86
C TRP A 87 11.08 -3.53 1.30
N HIS A 88 11.95 -2.67 0.80
CA HIS A 88 13.38 -2.73 1.11
C HIS A 88 13.66 -1.93 2.37
N THR A 89 14.31 -2.57 3.33
CA THR A 89 14.60 -1.96 4.63
C THR A 89 16.00 -1.37 4.71
N ALA A 90 16.45 -0.81 3.62
CA ALA A 90 17.65 0.03 3.52
C ALA A 90 18.91 -0.55 4.20
N GLY A 91 19.04 -1.87 4.23
CA GLY A 91 20.26 -2.51 4.69
C GLY A 91 20.46 -2.51 6.20
N GLN A 92 19.45 -2.18 6.99
CA GLN A 92 19.53 -2.23 8.45
C GLN A 92 19.92 -3.62 8.93
N VAL A 93 19.22 -4.63 8.43
CA VAL A 93 19.50 -6.03 8.74
C VAL A 93 19.39 -6.79 7.42
N PRO A 94 20.48 -7.42 6.97
CA PRO A 94 20.43 -8.18 5.72
C PRO A 94 19.34 -9.25 5.75
N GLY A 95 18.59 -9.36 4.66
CA GLY A 95 17.57 -10.39 4.54
C GLY A 95 16.24 -10.06 5.18
N THR A 96 16.03 -8.80 5.58
CA THR A 96 14.75 -8.40 6.19
C THR A 96 13.80 -7.72 5.24
N ASP A 97 14.10 -7.73 3.95
CA ASP A 97 13.15 -7.24 2.95
C ASP A 97 11.87 -8.06 3.03
N MET A 98 10.74 -7.38 2.90
CA MET A 98 9.45 -8.01 3.06
C MET A 98 8.64 -7.91 1.77
N GLU A 99 7.95 -8.99 1.44
CA GLU A 99 7.10 -9.01 0.27
C GLU A 99 5.64 -8.93 0.71
N PHE A 100 4.90 -8.02 0.07
CA PHE A 100 3.49 -7.80 0.33
C PHE A 100 2.71 -7.75 -0.96
N THR A 101 1.39 -7.91 -0.84
CA THR A 101 0.47 -7.48 -1.89
C THR A 101 -0.40 -6.38 -1.31
N GLN A 102 -0.47 -5.26 -2.00
CA GLN A 102 -1.31 -4.12 -1.60
C GLN A 102 -2.56 -4.09 -2.46
N VAL A 103 -3.71 -3.95 -1.81
CA VAL A 103 -4.99 -3.76 -2.49
C VAL A 103 -5.49 -2.37 -2.12
N ALA A 104 -5.67 -1.53 -3.12
CA ALA A 104 -6.20 -0.18 -2.92
C ALA A 104 -7.57 -0.08 -3.56
N THR A 105 -8.57 0.32 -2.77
CA THR A 105 -9.88 0.67 -3.28
C THR A 105 -9.87 2.17 -3.54
N VAL A 106 -10.22 2.56 -4.76
CA VAL A 106 -10.09 3.95 -5.21
C VAL A 106 -11.47 4.51 -5.51
N ARG A 107 -11.71 5.73 -5.06
CA ARG A 107 -12.94 6.47 -5.34
C ARG A 107 -12.58 7.92 -5.58
N ASP A 108 -13.04 8.46 -6.72
CA ASP A 108 -12.78 9.85 -7.11
C ASP A 108 -11.29 10.18 -7.11
N GLY A 109 -10.47 9.25 -7.59
CA GLY A 109 -9.04 9.45 -7.72
C GLY A 109 -8.25 9.36 -6.43
N ARG A 110 -8.87 8.91 -5.34
CA ARG A 110 -8.22 8.78 -4.03
C ARG A 110 -8.46 7.42 -3.43
N ILE A 111 -7.50 6.98 -2.62
CA ILE A 111 -7.58 5.68 -1.95
C ILE A 111 -8.48 5.82 -0.73
N VAL A 112 -9.56 5.02 -0.69
CA VAL A 112 -10.49 5.01 0.45
C VAL A 112 -10.29 3.79 1.35
N LEU A 113 -9.65 2.74 0.83
CA LEU A 113 -9.34 1.55 1.62
C LEU A 113 -8.00 1.02 1.12
N ASN A 114 -7.08 0.79 2.03
CA ASN A 114 -5.73 0.35 1.71
C ASN A 114 -5.44 -0.89 2.54
N GLU A 115 -5.26 -2.03 1.88
CA GLU A 115 -5.12 -3.31 2.57
C GLU A 115 -3.82 -3.98 2.12
N PHE A 116 -3.12 -4.58 3.08
CA PHE A 116 -1.87 -5.27 2.82
C PHE A 116 -2.03 -6.74 3.18
N PHE A 117 -1.48 -7.61 2.34
CA PHE A 117 -1.54 -9.05 2.51
C PHE A 117 -0.14 -9.63 2.37
N TRP A 118 0.17 -10.64 3.18
CA TRP A 118 1.42 -11.40 3.01
C TRP A 118 1.34 -12.31 1.78
N ASP A 119 0.15 -12.84 1.51
CA ASP A 119 -0.07 -13.87 0.50
C ASP A 119 -0.82 -13.27 -0.69
N HIS A 120 -0.16 -13.26 -1.84
CA HIS A 120 -0.75 -12.72 -3.06
C HIS A 120 -2.05 -13.44 -3.44
N GLY A 121 -2.11 -14.76 -3.23
CA GLY A 121 -3.31 -15.53 -3.51
C GLY A 121 -4.49 -15.10 -2.66
N GLN A 122 -4.26 -14.78 -1.39
CA GLN A 122 -5.33 -14.28 -0.52
C GLN A 122 -5.80 -12.90 -0.97
N ALA A 123 -4.89 -12.06 -1.45
CA ALA A 123 -5.26 -10.75 -1.96
C ALA A 123 -6.14 -10.88 -3.21
N LEU A 124 -5.78 -11.79 -4.10
CA LEU A 124 -6.59 -12.03 -5.31
C LEU A 124 -7.99 -12.50 -4.93
N LYS A 125 -8.11 -13.40 -3.97
CA LYS A 125 -9.43 -13.86 -3.51
C LYS A 125 -10.24 -12.70 -2.93
N ALA A 126 -9.60 -11.81 -2.20
CA ALA A 126 -10.29 -10.70 -1.56
C ALA A 126 -10.93 -9.77 -2.58
N VAL A 127 -10.40 -9.69 -3.78
CA VAL A 127 -10.98 -8.85 -4.85
C VAL A 127 -11.78 -9.66 -5.87
N GLY A 128 -12.05 -10.92 -5.57
CA GLY A 128 -12.88 -11.76 -6.43
C GLY A 128 -12.14 -12.40 -7.59
N LEU A 129 -10.82 -12.37 -7.57
CA LEU A 129 -9.99 -13.01 -8.58
C LEU A 129 -9.38 -14.28 -7.99
N SER A 130 -9.18 -15.26 -8.82
CA SER A 130 -8.52 -16.48 -8.37
C SER A 130 -7.45 -16.87 -9.37
N GLU A 131 -6.46 -17.60 -8.85
CA GLU A 131 -5.37 -18.10 -9.69
C GLU A 131 -5.89 -18.92 -10.84
#